data_27de1e7db314728f770a88b68c8faf82
#
_entry.id   27de1e7db314728f770a88b68c8faf82
#
_cell.length_a   1.000
_cell.length_b   1.000
_cell.length_c   1.000
_cell.angle_alpha   90.00
_cell.angle_beta   90.00
_cell.angle_gamma   90.00
#
_symmetry.space_group_name_H-M   'P 1'
#
loop_
_entity.id
_entity.type
_entity.pdbx_description
1 polymer ?
#
loop_
_entity_poly.entity_id
_entity_poly.type
_entity_poly.pdbx_seq_one_letter_code
_entity_poly.pdbx_strand_id
1 'polypeptide(L)'
;MKKAFFIITDIVIGLYLVLAMTSWNKPAPAVKDCNKVTICVADENTHGFLTKSEIQRLLKQRGIYPLGQPIITTNPRQIETELKRMPFVSNAQCSITQEGHVYITVMQRTPLIRIKNVYNQDFYIDDNGGIMPNSQYVSNLMIATGYISKAYATKYLSVIAHYLMEDDLWRKEIEQINITEDMLVELIPRSSSHVVNIGKMPEINDADPPSKKYAAINDYLKRQLTRLELFYRHVPQTLEPPVPNDTTNALNSQTYKYIDLEYNNQIICQRRTSL
;
A
#
# COMPACT_ATOMS: atom_id res chain seq x y z
N MET A 1 -48.70 -9.66 -70.59
CA MET A 1 -48.61 -10.62 -69.49
C MET A 1 -47.21 -10.85 -68.98
N LYS A 2 -46.16 -11.08 -69.83
CA LYS A 2 -44.75 -11.32 -69.32
C LYS A 2 -44.14 -10.18 -68.48
N LYS A 3 -44.37 -8.91 -68.87
CA LYS A 3 -43.81 -7.77 -68.10
C LYS A 3 -44.44 -7.62 -66.70
N ALA A 4 -45.73 -7.87 -66.53
CA ALA A 4 -46.40 -7.82 -65.23
C ALA A 4 -45.91 -8.94 -64.30
N PHE A 5 -45.60 -10.12 -64.82
CA PHE A 5 -45.07 -11.25 -64.07
C PHE A 5 -43.66 -10.90 -63.48
N PHE A 6 -42.77 -10.31 -64.28
CA PHE A 6 -41.46 -9.90 -63.78
C PHE A 6 -41.53 -8.83 -62.67
N ILE A 7 -42.41 -7.84 -62.83
CA ILE A 7 -42.61 -6.79 -61.80
C ILE A 7 -43.11 -7.41 -60.47
N ILE A 8 -44.03 -8.36 -60.54
CA ILE A 8 -44.53 -9.05 -59.34
C ILE A 8 -43.40 -9.86 -58.67
N THR A 9 -42.59 -10.55 -59.47
CA THR A 9 -41.47 -11.35 -58.97
C THR A 9 -40.42 -10.46 -58.27
N ASP A 10 -40.08 -9.30 -58.83
CA ASP A 10 -39.16 -8.35 -58.21
C ASP A 10 -39.69 -7.76 -56.91
N ILE A 11 -40.99 -7.47 -56.84
CA ILE A 11 -41.66 -7.04 -55.60
C ILE A 11 -41.59 -8.10 -54.52
N VAL A 12 -41.88 -9.39 -54.85
CA VAL A 12 -41.80 -10.50 -53.91
C VAL A 12 -40.39 -10.74 -53.40
N ILE A 13 -39.39 -10.68 -54.27
CA ILE A 13 -37.99 -10.79 -53.91
C ILE A 13 -37.57 -9.60 -53.02
N GLY A 14 -37.97 -8.40 -53.38
CA GLY A 14 -37.73 -7.21 -52.55
C GLY A 14 -38.36 -7.33 -51.17
N LEU A 15 -39.60 -7.77 -51.08
CA LEU A 15 -40.30 -8.01 -49.82
C LEU A 15 -39.61 -9.11 -48.97
N TYR A 16 -39.20 -10.20 -49.62
CA TYR A 16 -38.47 -11.28 -48.98
C TYR A 16 -37.11 -10.79 -48.42
N LEU A 17 -36.35 -9.98 -49.20
CA LEU A 17 -35.09 -9.40 -48.72
C LEU A 17 -35.30 -8.44 -47.53
N VAL A 18 -36.36 -7.62 -47.57
CA VAL A 18 -36.71 -6.75 -46.45
C VAL A 18 -37.09 -7.57 -45.22
N LEU A 19 -37.87 -8.63 -45.36
CA LEU A 19 -38.24 -9.52 -44.26
C LEU A 19 -37.06 -10.35 -43.75
N ALA A 20 -36.11 -10.72 -44.61
CA ALA A 20 -34.90 -11.42 -44.21
C ALA A 20 -33.90 -10.49 -43.45
N MET A 21 -33.89 -9.23 -43.82
CA MET A 21 -33.10 -8.21 -43.13
C MET A 21 -33.75 -7.65 -41.85
N THR A 22 -35.10 -7.73 -41.74
CA THR A 22 -35.78 -7.37 -40.51
C THR A 22 -35.64 -8.44 -39.45
N SER A 23 -35.45 -8.04 -38.23
CA SER A 23 -35.02 -8.70 -36.99
C SER A 23 -35.71 -10.01 -36.55
N TRP A 24 -36.56 -10.65 -37.36
CA TRP A 24 -37.28 -11.85 -36.97
C TRP A 24 -36.41 -13.10 -36.87
N ASN A 25 -35.20 -13.04 -37.44
CA ASN A 25 -34.24 -14.15 -37.43
C ASN A 25 -33.04 -13.90 -36.53
N LYS A 26 -33.09 -12.90 -35.64
CA LYS A 26 -32.09 -12.79 -34.62
C LYS A 26 -32.37 -13.87 -33.56
N PRO A 27 -31.50 -14.89 -33.42
CA PRO A 27 -31.66 -15.84 -32.32
C PRO A 27 -31.65 -14.99 -31.06
N ALA A 28 -32.69 -15.22 -30.22
CA ALA A 28 -32.66 -14.62 -28.87
C ALA A 28 -31.29 -14.94 -28.26
N PRO A 29 -30.58 -13.95 -27.75
CA PRO A 29 -29.28 -14.22 -27.14
C PRO A 29 -29.50 -15.28 -26.07
N ALA A 30 -28.92 -16.47 -26.28
CA ALA A 30 -29.05 -17.56 -25.32
C ALA A 30 -28.55 -16.98 -24.00
N VAL A 31 -29.46 -16.84 -23.01
CA VAL A 31 -29.14 -16.37 -21.67
C VAL A 31 -28.22 -17.41 -21.08
N LYS A 32 -26.90 -17.15 -21.14
CA LYS A 32 -25.89 -18.02 -20.56
C LYS A 32 -25.78 -17.68 -19.09
N ASP A 33 -25.82 -18.68 -18.25
CA ASP A 33 -25.52 -18.52 -16.84
C ASP A 33 -24.01 -18.54 -16.60
N CYS A 34 -23.58 -17.87 -15.57
CA CYS A 34 -22.18 -17.92 -15.12
C CYS A 34 -21.88 -19.36 -14.63
N ASN A 35 -21.04 -20.06 -15.39
CA ASN A 35 -20.67 -21.45 -15.10
C ASN A 35 -19.42 -21.56 -14.25
N LYS A 36 -18.58 -20.52 -14.22
CA LYS A 36 -17.30 -20.50 -13.49
C LYS A 36 -16.94 -19.10 -13.04
N VAL A 37 -16.44 -19.01 -11.79
CA VAL A 37 -15.88 -17.77 -11.24
C VAL A 37 -14.46 -18.07 -10.81
N THR A 38 -13.51 -17.30 -11.34
CA THR A 38 -12.10 -17.37 -10.92
C THR A 38 -11.75 -16.08 -10.20
N ILE A 39 -11.33 -16.21 -8.94
CA ILE A 39 -10.84 -15.09 -8.12
C ILE A 39 -9.32 -15.21 -8.04
N CYS A 40 -8.61 -14.17 -8.47
CA CYS A 40 -7.17 -14.04 -8.38
C CYS A 40 -6.86 -12.87 -7.45
N VAL A 41 -6.14 -13.13 -6.38
CA VAL A 41 -5.61 -12.09 -5.49
C VAL A 41 -4.15 -11.94 -5.87
N ALA A 42 -3.79 -10.75 -6.40
CA ALA A 42 -2.40 -10.44 -6.69
C ALA A 42 -1.65 -10.33 -5.35
N ASP A 43 -0.42 -10.85 -5.34
CA ASP A 43 0.46 -10.82 -4.16
C ASP A 43 -0.10 -11.51 -2.89
N GLU A 44 -1.00 -12.51 -3.10
CA GLU A 44 -1.59 -13.30 -2.00
C GLU A 44 -0.51 -13.89 -1.06
N ASN A 45 0.62 -14.30 -1.63
CA ASN A 45 1.73 -14.90 -0.88
C ASN A 45 2.63 -13.87 -0.19
N THR A 46 2.60 -12.62 -0.62
CA THR A 46 3.50 -11.58 -0.12
C THR A 46 2.87 -10.75 0.99
N HIS A 47 1.59 -10.43 0.86
CA HIS A 47 0.90 -9.52 1.78
C HIS A 47 -0.17 -10.18 2.64
N GLY A 48 -0.82 -11.26 2.20
CA GLY A 48 -1.69 -12.08 3.02
C GLY A 48 -2.91 -11.43 3.71
N PHE A 49 -3.21 -10.15 3.38
CA PHE A 49 -4.32 -9.41 4.02
C PHE A 49 -5.70 -9.85 3.55
N LEU A 50 -5.77 -10.42 2.36
CA LEU A 50 -7.02 -10.87 1.74
C LEU A 50 -6.86 -12.27 1.18
N THR A 51 -7.87 -13.09 1.41
CA THR A 51 -7.97 -14.42 0.84
C THR A 51 -9.12 -14.50 -0.20
N LYS A 52 -9.01 -15.43 -1.12
CA LYS A 52 -10.09 -15.71 -2.09
C LYS A 52 -11.41 -16.01 -1.41
N SER A 53 -11.37 -16.72 -0.26
CA SER A 53 -12.55 -17.08 0.51
C SER A 53 -13.24 -15.86 1.13
N GLU A 54 -12.51 -14.86 1.57
CA GLU A 54 -13.08 -13.62 2.10
C GLU A 54 -13.78 -12.81 1.01
N ILE A 55 -13.15 -12.70 -0.16
CA ILE A 55 -13.74 -12.04 -1.33
C ILE A 55 -15.03 -12.76 -1.74
N GLN A 56 -15.00 -14.07 -1.86
CA GLN A 56 -16.18 -14.87 -2.19
C GLN A 56 -17.29 -14.69 -1.15
N ARG A 57 -16.96 -14.70 0.13
CA ARG A 57 -17.91 -14.50 1.23
C ARG A 57 -18.56 -13.13 1.14
N LEU A 58 -17.77 -12.07 0.91
CA LEU A 58 -18.28 -10.71 0.75
C LEU A 58 -19.28 -10.63 -0.41
N LEU A 59 -18.90 -11.12 -1.59
CA LEU A 59 -19.75 -11.07 -2.78
C LEU A 59 -21.07 -11.84 -2.58
N LYS A 60 -21.03 -12.98 -1.87
CA LYS A 60 -22.25 -13.73 -1.49
C LYS A 60 -23.11 -12.96 -0.49
N GLN A 61 -22.51 -12.34 0.51
CA GLN A 61 -23.24 -11.53 1.50
C GLN A 61 -23.93 -10.32 0.86
N ARG A 62 -23.32 -9.74 -0.18
CA ARG A 62 -23.89 -8.63 -0.97
C ARG A 62 -24.89 -9.08 -2.02
N GLY A 63 -25.08 -10.38 -2.22
CA GLY A 63 -25.97 -10.92 -3.23
C GLY A 63 -25.54 -10.69 -4.68
N ILE A 64 -24.24 -10.41 -4.91
CA ILE A 64 -23.64 -10.09 -6.21
C ILE A 64 -22.63 -11.15 -6.68
N TYR A 65 -22.61 -12.32 -6.03
CA TYR A 65 -21.73 -13.42 -6.46
C TYR A 65 -22.29 -14.06 -7.74
N PRO A 66 -21.56 -14.05 -8.87
CA PRO A 66 -22.14 -14.29 -10.18
C PRO A 66 -22.41 -15.76 -10.51
N LEU A 67 -21.83 -16.73 -9.77
CA LEU A 67 -21.96 -18.16 -10.10
C LEU A 67 -23.41 -18.61 -10.12
N GLY A 68 -23.86 -19.21 -11.25
CA GLY A 68 -25.23 -19.67 -11.46
C GLY A 68 -26.24 -18.55 -11.72
N GLN A 69 -25.78 -17.29 -11.88
CA GLN A 69 -26.62 -16.17 -12.27
C GLN A 69 -26.52 -15.91 -13.78
N PRO A 70 -27.58 -15.39 -14.43
CA PRO A 70 -27.51 -15.00 -15.82
C PRO A 70 -26.42 -13.93 -16.03
N ILE A 71 -25.57 -14.14 -17.01
CA ILE A 71 -24.46 -13.21 -17.30
C ILE A 71 -24.96 -11.80 -17.61
N ILE A 72 -26.09 -11.69 -18.26
CA ILE A 72 -26.71 -10.42 -18.63
C ILE A 72 -27.12 -9.59 -17.41
N THR A 73 -27.36 -10.21 -16.27
CA THR A 73 -27.69 -9.54 -14.99
C THR A 73 -26.46 -9.27 -14.14
N THR A 74 -25.34 -9.90 -14.47
CA THR A 74 -24.07 -9.69 -13.74
C THR A 74 -23.47 -8.35 -14.12
N ASN A 75 -23.29 -7.47 -13.13
CA ASN A 75 -22.71 -6.16 -13.32
C ASN A 75 -21.25 -6.12 -12.83
N PRO A 76 -20.24 -6.17 -13.72
CA PRO A 76 -18.84 -6.15 -13.35
C PRO A 76 -18.45 -4.91 -12.56
N ARG A 77 -18.97 -3.74 -12.93
CA ARG A 77 -18.65 -2.46 -12.23
C ARG A 77 -19.16 -2.45 -10.80
N GLN A 78 -20.30 -3.08 -10.53
CA GLN A 78 -20.81 -3.20 -9.18
C GLN A 78 -19.89 -4.09 -8.31
N ILE A 79 -19.45 -5.22 -8.87
CA ILE A 79 -18.49 -6.13 -8.21
C ILE A 79 -17.19 -5.38 -7.90
N GLU A 80 -16.62 -4.68 -8.88
CA GLU A 80 -15.39 -3.89 -8.68
C GLU A 80 -15.56 -2.81 -7.62
N THR A 81 -16.70 -2.10 -7.64
CA THR A 81 -16.98 -1.02 -6.67
C THR A 81 -17.08 -1.56 -5.25
N GLU A 82 -17.79 -2.68 -5.05
CA GLU A 82 -17.91 -3.30 -3.73
C GLU A 82 -16.56 -3.83 -3.21
N LEU A 83 -15.74 -4.40 -4.10
CA LEU A 83 -14.40 -4.86 -3.74
C LEU A 83 -13.46 -3.71 -3.40
N LYS A 84 -13.50 -2.60 -4.14
CA LYS A 84 -12.69 -1.39 -3.85
C LYS A 84 -13.06 -0.69 -2.53
N ARG A 85 -14.23 -1.00 -1.96
CA ARG A 85 -14.62 -0.51 -0.61
C ARG A 85 -13.94 -1.30 0.52
N MET A 86 -13.35 -2.46 0.22
CA MET A 86 -12.62 -3.21 1.24
C MET A 86 -11.34 -2.45 1.63
N PRO A 87 -11.02 -2.37 2.93
CA PRO A 87 -9.92 -1.53 3.42
C PRO A 87 -8.53 -1.98 2.95
N PHE A 88 -8.41 -3.23 2.51
CA PHE A 88 -7.14 -3.81 2.05
C PHE A 88 -7.03 -3.92 0.53
N VAL A 89 -8.02 -3.43 -0.21
CA VAL A 89 -8.03 -3.47 -1.68
C VAL A 89 -7.54 -2.13 -2.25
N SER A 90 -6.52 -2.18 -3.09
CA SER A 90 -6.06 -1.02 -3.87
C SER A 90 -6.81 -0.91 -5.18
N ASN A 91 -7.03 -2.03 -5.86
CA ASN A 91 -7.78 -2.08 -7.11
C ASN A 91 -8.49 -3.42 -7.28
N ALA A 92 -9.59 -3.42 -8.01
CA ALA A 92 -10.31 -4.62 -8.41
C ALA A 92 -10.77 -4.49 -9.86
N GLN A 93 -10.66 -5.57 -10.61
CA GLN A 93 -11.09 -5.68 -11.99
C GLN A 93 -11.96 -6.93 -12.14
N CYS A 94 -13.07 -6.81 -12.85
CA CYS A 94 -13.98 -7.90 -13.15
C CYS A 94 -14.20 -7.96 -14.66
N SER A 95 -13.95 -9.11 -15.25
CA SER A 95 -14.21 -9.36 -16.68
C SER A 95 -15.09 -10.60 -16.86
N ILE A 96 -15.92 -10.57 -17.89
CA ILE A 96 -16.84 -11.64 -18.25
C ILE A 96 -16.51 -12.09 -19.67
N THR A 97 -16.37 -13.40 -19.85
CA THR A 97 -16.18 -13.99 -21.18
C THR A 97 -17.53 -14.38 -21.81
N GLN A 98 -17.54 -14.51 -23.13
CA GLN A 98 -18.70 -14.96 -23.86
C GLN A 98 -19.15 -16.39 -23.51
N GLU A 99 -18.27 -17.17 -22.91
CA GLU A 99 -18.50 -18.55 -22.49
C GLU A 99 -19.16 -18.68 -21.12
N GLY A 100 -19.36 -17.58 -20.41
CA GLY A 100 -19.99 -17.60 -19.10
C GLY A 100 -18.98 -17.68 -17.94
N HIS A 101 -17.74 -17.35 -18.18
CA HIS A 101 -16.74 -17.35 -17.14
C HIS A 101 -16.47 -15.92 -16.63
N VAL A 102 -16.52 -15.73 -15.32
CA VAL A 102 -16.24 -14.45 -14.65
C VAL A 102 -14.85 -14.51 -14.00
N TYR A 103 -14.00 -13.58 -14.37
CA TYR A 103 -12.67 -13.39 -13.77
C TYR A 103 -12.69 -12.15 -12.87
N ILE A 104 -12.28 -12.32 -11.64
CA ILE A 104 -12.17 -11.23 -10.65
C ILE A 104 -10.71 -11.17 -10.22
N THR A 105 -10.02 -10.08 -10.55
CA THR A 105 -8.64 -9.84 -10.12
C THR A 105 -8.65 -8.74 -9.08
N VAL A 106 -8.08 -9.00 -7.91
CA VAL A 106 -8.00 -8.05 -6.80
C VAL A 106 -6.53 -7.78 -6.50
N MET A 107 -6.17 -6.50 -6.46
CA MET A 107 -4.86 -6.03 -6.03
C MET A 107 -4.97 -5.55 -4.59
N GLN A 108 -4.05 -5.99 -3.73
CA GLN A 108 -3.99 -5.57 -2.34
C GLN A 108 -3.27 -4.22 -2.19
N ARG A 109 -3.56 -3.51 -1.11
CA ARG A 109 -2.77 -2.35 -0.69
C ARG A 109 -1.47 -2.85 -0.06
N THR A 110 -0.39 -2.14 -0.32
CA THR A 110 0.94 -2.47 0.22
C THR A 110 1.15 -1.68 1.51
N PRO A 111 1.23 -2.33 2.68
CA PRO A 111 1.50 -1.63 3.91
C PRO A 111 2.97 -1.16 3.93
N LEU A 112 3.19 0.06 4.35
CA LEU A 112 4.51 0.69 4.42
C LEU A 112 5.05 0.70 5.86
N ILE A 113 4.21 1.09 6.83
CA ILE A 113 4.58 1.21 8.24
C ILE A 113 3.39 0.87 9.14
N ARG A 114 3.67 0.22 10.28
CA ARG A 114 2.68 -0.05 11.32
C ARG A 114 2.74 1.00 12.40
N ILE A 115 1.59 1.53 12.80
CA ILE A 115 1.47 2.55 13.84
C ILE A 115 0.86 1.92 15.09
N LYS A 116 1.56 2.04 16.22
CA LYS A 116 1.05 1.72 17.55
C LYS A 116 1.24 2.93 18.44
N ASN A 117 0.21 3.75 18.58
CA ASN A 117 0.31 5.01 19.30
C ASN A 117 -0.08 4.88 20.78
N VAL A 118 0.21 5.94 21.56
CA VAL A 118 -0.14 6.03 22.98
C VAL A 118 -1.65 6.07 23.24
N TYR A 119 -2.47 6.31 22.21
CA TYR A 119 -3.93 6.33 22.28
C TYR A 119 -4.56 4.94 22.06
N ASN A 120 -3.80 3.85 22.18
CA ASN A 120 -4.23 2.48 21.94
C ASN A 120 -4.77 2.21 20.53
N GLN A 121 -4.33 2.99 19.54
CA GLN A 121 -4.68 2.74 18.13
C GLN A 121 -3.57 1.90 17.50
N ASP A 122 -3.98 0.90 16.70
CA ASP A 122 -3.10 0.02 15.93
C ASP A 122 -3.62 -0.04 14.50
N PHE A 123 -2.85 0.49 13.56
CA PHE A 123 -3.21 0.60 12.15
C PHE A 123 -1.96 0.68 11.26
N TYR A 124 -2.15 0.53 9.96
CA TYR A 124 -1.06 0.68 8.98
C TYR A 124 -1.26 1.95 8.15
N ILE A 125 -0.15 2.46 7.63
CA ILE A 125 -0.13 3.39 6.50
C ILE A 125 0.38 2.61 5.29
N ASP A 126 -0.31 2.74 4.15
CA ASP A 126 0.10 2.12 2.89
C ASP A 126 1.09 3.00 2.11
N ASP A 127 1.56 2.45 1.00
CA ASP A 127 2.47 3.10 0.05
C ASP A 127 1.93 4.40 -0.58
N ASN A 128 0.60 4.60 -0.55
CA ASN A 128 -0.05 5.83 -1.01
C ASN A 128 -0.36 6.81 0.13
N GLY A 129 0.12 6.54 1.36
CA GLY A 129 -0.13 7.35 2.54
C GLY A 129 -1.54 7.16 3.13
N GLY A 130 -2.31 6.19 2.65
CA GLY A 130 -3.66 5.89 3.13
C GLY A 130 -3.65 5.04 4.39
N ILE A 131 -4.63 5.26 5.28
CA ILE A 131 -4.79 4.47 6.50
C ILE A 131 -5.42 3.11 6.15
N MET A 132 -4.84 2.02 6.69
CA MET A 132 -5.39 0.67 6.68
C MET A 132 -5.64 0.21 8.12
N PRO A 133 -6.74 -0.50 8.40
CA PRO A 133 -6.98 -1.03 9.75
C PRO A 133 -5.96 -2.13 10.10
N ASN A 134 -5.85 -2.41 11.40
CA ASN A 134 -5.05 -3.55 11.86
C ASN A 134 -5.61 -4.87 11.31
N SER A 135 -4.73 -5.81 11.07
CA SER A 135 -5.01 -7.16 10.58
C SER A 135 -4.29 -8.20 11.42
N GLN A 136 -4.79 -9.43 11.40
CA GLN A 136 -4.12 -10.58 12.02
C GLN A 136 -2.84 -10.98 11.26
N TYR A 137 -2.66 -10.47 10.04
CA TYR A 137 -1.45 -10.68 9.28
C TYR A 137 -0.28 -9.92 9.89
N VAL A 138 0.76 -10.65 10.26
CA VAL A 138 2.00 -10.08 10.80
C VAL A 138 2.98 -9.91 9.67
N SER A 139 3.29 -8.67 9.32
CA SER A 139 4.37 -8.36 8.37
C SER A 139 5.59 -7.81 9.12
N ASN A 140 6.77 -8.09 8.61
CA ASN A 140 8.02 -7.55 9.15
C ASN A 140 8.23 -6.09 8.70
N LEU A 141 7.35 -5.20 9.17
CA LEU A 141 7.35 -3.78 8.84
C LEU A 141 8.03 -2.97 9.94
N MET A 142 8.58 -1.83 9.54
CA MET A 142 8.95 -0.76 10.48
C MET A 142 7.75 -0.38 11.34
N ILE A 143 7.96 -0.13 12.62
CA ILE A 143 6.91 0.23 13.58
C ILE A 143 7.09 1.69 13.99
N ALA A 144 6.01 2.47 14.02
CA ALA A 144 6.01 3.78 14.64
C ALA A 144 5.19 3.76 15.94
N THR A 145 5.76 4.37 16.97
CA THR A 145 5.18 4.45 18.33
C THR A 145 5.14 5.88 18.85
N GLY A 146 4.45 6.11 19.95
CA GLY A 146 4.43 7.42 20.63
C GLY A 146 3.19 8.25 20.34
N TYR A 147 3.35 9.58 20.35
CA TYR A 147 2.26 10.54 20.23
C TYR A 147 1.88 10.82 18.78
N ILE A 148 1.30 9.83 18.13
CA ILE A 148 0.98 9.86 16.70
C ILE A 148 -0.52 9.99 16.49
N SER A 149 -0.97 11.12 15.96
CA SER A 149 -2.33 11.28 15.42
C SER A 149 -2.43 10.71 14.00
N LYS A 150 -3.64 10.37 13.55
CA LYS A 150 -3.86 9.90 12.16
C LYS A 150 -3.41 10.94 11.14
N ALA A 151 -3.65 12.22 11.42
CA ALA A 151 -3.21 13.32 10.55
C ALA A 151 -1.68 13.41 10.48
N TYR A 152 -0.98 13.25 11.61
CA TYR A 152 0.48 13.22 11.64
C TYR A 152 1.02 12.00 10.87
N ALA A 153 0.41 10.84 11.05
CA ALA A 153 0.81 9.62 10.38
C ALA A 153 0.73 9.75 8.85
N THR A 154 -0.38 10.26 8.32
CA THR A 154 -0.53 10.46 6.88
C THR A 154 0.31 11.61 6.32
N LYS A 155 0.55 12.68 7.11
CA LYS A 155 1.25 13.87 6.67
C LYS A 155 2.77 13.72 6.70
N TYR A 156 3.30 13.09 7.74
CA TYR A 156 4.74 13.01 8.00
C TYR A 156 5.28 11.58 7.97
N LEU A 157 4.67 10.64 8.69
CA LEU A 157 5.24 9.29 8.81
C LEU A 157 5.20 8.51 7.49
N SER A 158 4.21 8.74 6.63
CA SER A 158 4.20 8.16 5.29
C SER A 158 5.45 8.58 4.49
N VAL A 159 5.81 9.86 4.53
CA VAL A 159 6.97 10.39 3.81
C VAL A 159 8.30 9.91 4.44
N ILE A 160 8.38 9.94 5.77
CA ILE A 160 9.56 9.43 6.50
C ILE A 160 9.78 7.95 6.17
N ALA A 161 8.73 7.14 6.23
CA ALA A 161 8.82 5.71 5.96
C ALA A 161 9.25 5.44 4.50
N HIS A 162 8.68 6.18 3.53
CA HIS A 162 9.13 6.08 2.13
C HIS A 162 10.61 6.40 2.00
N TYR A 163 11.05 7.52 2.54
CA TYR A 163 12.45 7.94 2.48
C TYR A 163 13.40 6.88 3.06
N LEU A 164 13.06 6.32 4.23
CA LEU A 164 13.88 5.30 4.88
C LEU A 164 13.85 3.96 4.13
N MET A 165 12.74 3.62 3.48
CA MET A 165 12.61 2.36 2.75
C MET A 165 13.25 2.38 1.35
N GLU A 166 13.38 3.56 0.73
CA GLU A 166 14.07 3.74 -0.57
C GLU A 166 15.58 3.61 -0.46
N ASP A 167 16.16 3.96 0.69
CA ASP A 167 17.59 3.86 0.94
C ASP A 167 17.96 2.50 1.56
N ASP A 168 18.87 1.76 0.92
CA ASP A 168 19.28 0.43 1.35
C ASP A 168 19.95 0.39 2.73
N LEU A 169 20.64 1.45 3.13
CA LEU A 169 21.26 1.58 4.44
C LEU A 169 20.20 1.75 5.53
N TRP A 170 19.33 2.74 5.37
CA TRP A 170 18.34 3.09 6.38
C TRP A 170 17.24 2.07 6.50
N ARG A 171 16.83 1.43 5.40
CA ARG A 171 15.87 0.32 5.39
C ARG A 171 16.32 -0.87 6.26
N LYS A 172 17.62 -1.15 6.27
CA LYS A 172 18.20 -2.25 7.07
C LYS A 172 18.46 -1.82 8.50
N GLU A 173 18.82 -0.57 8.69
CA GLU A 173 19.29 -0.06 9.97
C GLU A 173 18.15 0.38 10.89
N ILE A 174 17.10 1.04 10.38
CA ILE A 174 16.04 1.57 11.22
C ILE A 174 14.93 0.52 11.41
N GLU A 175 14.67 0.18 12.68
CA GLU A 175 13.63 -0.77 13.06
C GLU A 175 12.35 -0.08 13.52
N GLN A 176 12.50 1.04 14.25
CA GLN A 176 11.37 1.72 14.86
C GLN A 176 11.54 3.24 14.79
N ILE A 177 10.42 3.95 14.64
CA ILE A 177 10.30 5.39 14.80
C ILE A 177 9.50 5.66 16.06
N ASN A 178 9.95 6.55 16.93
CA ASN A 178 9.18 7.01 18.07
C ASN A 178 8.90 8.51 17.96
N ILE A 179 7.67 8.92 18.25
CA ILE A 179 7.30 10.35 18.29
C ILE A 179 7.05 10.70 19.76
N THR A 180 7.87 11.62 20.26
CA THR A 180 7.75 12.08 21.65
C THR A 180 6.53 12.99 21.84
N GLU A 181 6.20 13.33 23.08
CA GLU A 181 5.14 14.29 23.41
C GLU A 181 5.42 15.68 22.82
N ASP A 182 6.68 16.07 22.78
CA ASP A 182 7.13 17.32 22.16
C ASP A 182 7.23 17.28 20.64
N MET A 183 6.74 16.19 20.00
CA MET A 183 6.78 15.94 18.55
C MET A 183 8.20 15.80 17.98
N LEU A 184 9.18 15.43 18.78
CA LEU A 184 10.50 15.02 18.30
C LEU A 184 10.40 13.65 17.64
N VAL A 185 11.15 13.47 16.56
CA VAL A 185 11.24 12.20 15.83
C VAL A 185 12.50 11.47 16.28
N GLU A 186 12.32 10.34 16.91
CA GLU A 186 13.38 9.46 17.37
C GLU A 186 13.44 8.22 16.48
N LEU A 187 14.62 7.92 15.95
CA LEU A 187 14.91 6.70 15.20
C LEU A 187 15.59 5.69 16.12
N ILE A 188 15.13 4.45 16.08
CA ILE A 188 15.70 3.35 16.86
C ILE A 188 16.35 2.38 15.87
N PRO A 189 17.69 2.37 15.82
CA PRO A 189 18.44 1.46 14.95
C PRO A 189 18.32 0.00 15.40
N ARG A 190 18.39 -0.91 14.43
CA ARG A 190 18.38 -2.36 14.68
C ARG A 190 19.71 -2.86 15.22
N SER A 191 20.80 -2.34 14.69
CA SER A 191 22.15 -2.80 15.00
C SER A 191 22.65 -2.30 16.36
N SER A 192 21.96 -1.35 16.97
CA SER A 192 22.44 -0.66 18.16
C SER A 192 21.31 -0.37 19.16
N SER A 193 21.70 -0.13 20.40
CA SER A 193 20.76 0.13 21.48
C SER A 193 20.66 1.61 21.88
N HIS A 194 21.14 2.51 21.01
CA HIS A 194 20.97 3.94 21.21
C HIS A 194 19.73 4.47 20.48
N VAL A 195 19.26 5.62 20.90
CA VAL A 195 18.17 6.36 20.25
C VAL A 195 18.75 7.55 19.52
N VAL A 196 18.29 7.83 18.32
CA VAL A 196 18.72 8.98 17.51
C VAL A 196 17.56 9.96 17.38
N ASN A 197 17.68 11.12 18.03
CA ASN A 197 16.75 12.23 17.84
C ASN A 197 17.14 13.01 16.57
N ILE A 198 16.26 13.06 15.60
CA ILE A 198 16.46 13.87 14.39
C ILE A 198 15.74 15.22 14.46
N GLY A 199 15.10 15.55 15.59
CA GLY A 199 14.37 16.80 15.80
C GLY A 199 12.92 16.75 15.31
N LYS A 200 12.27 17.93 15.30
CA LYS A 200 10.90 18.08 14.81
C LYS A 200 10.87 18.14 13.30
N MET A 201 9.83 17.56 12.71
CA MET A 201 9.59 17.72 11.27
C MET A 201 9.31 19.20 10.94
N PRO A 202 9.71 19.67 9.73
CA PRO A 202 9.44 21.04 9.31
C PRO A 202 7.94 21.29 9.24
N GLU A 203 7.52 22.49 9.64
CA GLU A 203 6.13 22.89 9.44
C GLU A 203 5.79 22.98 7.95
N ILE A 204 4.68 22.36 7.58
CA ILE A 204 4.18 22.32 6.22
C ILE A 204 2.89 23.10 6.16
N ASN A 205 2.83 24.09 5.28
CA ASN A 205 1.59 24.80 5.00
C ASN A 205 0.63 23.87 4.24
N ASP A 206 -0.58 23.69 4.77
CA ASP A 206 -1.57 22.82 4.14
C ASP A 206 -2.05 23.34 2.77
N ALA A 207 -1.85 24.63 2.47
CA ALA A 207 -2.10 25.23 1.16
C ALA A 207 -1.02 24.90 0.11
N ASP A 208 0.17 24.43 0.51
CA ASP A 208 1.22 24.08 -0.44
C ASP A 208 0.85 22.81 -1.25
N PRO A 209 1.30 22.74 -2.51
CA PRO A 209 1.08 21.54 -3.33
C PRO A 209 1.83 20.34 -2.72
N PRO A 210 1.33 19.10 -2.90
CA PRO A 210 1.94 17.90 -2.33
C PRO A 210 3.43 17.76 -2.62
N SER A 211 3.86 18.06 -3.84
CA SER A 211 5.27 17.98 -4.25
C SER A 211 6.20 18.86 -3.40
N LYS A 212 5.76 20.07 -3.04
CA LYS A 212 6.53 20.98 -2.21
C LYS A 212 6.61 20.49 -0.76
N LYS A 213 5.50 19.92 -0.25
CA LYS A 213 5.44 19.32 1.09
C LYS A 213 6.42 18.15 1.21
N TYR A 214 6.39 17.25 0.23
CA TYR A 214 7.31 16.10 0.19
C TYR A 214 8.77 16.53 0.08
N ALA A 215 9.06 17.52 -0.78
CA ALA A 215 10.41 18.05 -0.93
C ALA A 215 10.96 18.61 0.39
N ALA A 216 10.18 19.38 1.13
CA ALA A 216 10.62 19.97 2.40
C ALA A 216 10.97 18.91 3.45
N ILE A 217 10.16 17.84 3.56
CA ILE A 217 10.43 16.72 4.48
C ILE A 217 11.66 15.96 4.01
N ASN A 218 11.76 15.62 2.73
CA ASN A 218 12.88 14.86 2.17
C ASN A 218 14.21 15.61 2.31
N ASP A 219 14.23 16.91 2.07
CA ASP A 219 15.43 17.75 2.26
C ASP A 219 15.86 17.79 3.73
N TYR A 220 14.90 17.83 4.65
CA TYR A 220 15.17 17.76 6.08
C TYR A 220 15.78 16.41 6.46
N LEU A 221 15.12 15.31 6.07
CA LEU A 221 15.58 13.95 6.34
C LEU A 221 16.98 13.70 5.76
N LYS A 222 17.19 14.10 4.50
CA LYS A 222 18.49 13.99 3.84
C LYS A 222 19.60 14.66 4.64
N ARG A 223 19.37 15.87 5.12
CA ARG A 223 20.37 16.58 5.94
C ARG A 223 20.66 15.84 7.24
N GLN A 224 19.64 15.42 7.98
CA GLN A 224 19.81 14.77 9.27
C GLN A 224 20.46 13.39 9.12
N LEU A 225 20.02 12.60 8.16
CA LEU A 225 20.55 11.26 7.94
C LEU A 225 21.97 11.28 7.35
N THR A 226 22.31 12.24 6.49
CA THR A 226 23.71 12.43 6.05
C THR A 226 24.63 12.78 7.23
N ARG A 227 24.17 13.62 8.16
CA ARG A 227 24.95 13.93 9.39
C ARG A 227 25.13 12.69 10.26
N LEU A 228 24.08 11.87 10.41
CA LEU A 228 24.14 10.61 11.15
C LEU A 228 25.12 9.63 10.51
N GLU A 229 25.07 9.48 9.19
CA GLU A 229 25.99 8.62 8.43
C GLU A 229 27.43 9.06 8.61
N LEU A 230 27.71 10.37 8.49
CA LEU A 230 29.04 10.93 8.73
C LEU A 230 29.50 10.70 10.17
N PHE A 231 28.60 10.83 11.14
CA PHE A 231 28.90 10.54 12.54
C PHE A 231 29.30 9.07 12.71
N TYR A 232 28.54 8.12 12.17
CA TYR A 232 28.86 6.70 12.25
C TYR A 232 30.19 6.34 11.56
N ARG A 233 30.56 7.03 10.49
CA ARG A 233 31.83 6.81 9.76
C ARG A 233 33.04 7.38 10.47
N HIS A 234 32.92 8.48 11.18
CA HIS A 234 34.06 9.25 11.70
C HIS A 234 34.24 9.11 13.21
N VAL A 235 33.21 8.75 13.95
CA VAL A 235 33.38 8.52 15.39
C VAL A 235 34.02 7.16 15.58
N PRO A 236 35.25 7.09 16.13
CA PRO A 236 35.91 5.82 16.40
C PRO A 236 35.01 5.00 17.31
N GLN A 237 34.75 3.77 16.91
CA GLN A 237 34.00 2.82 17.72
C GLN A 237 34.75 2.34 18.97
N THR A 238 35.95 2.87 19.19
CA THR A 238 36.85 2.49 20.25
C THR A 238 37.29 3.70 21.07
N LEU A 239 36.53 3.99 22.10
CA LEU A 239 37.05 4.75 23.26
C LEU A 239 37.36 3.84 24.46
N GLU A 240 37.30 2.54 24.29
CA GLU A 240 37.84 1.58 25.24
C GLU A 240 39.08 0.90 24.64
N PRO A 241 40.12 0.64 25.47
CA PRO A 241 41.28 -0.11 24.99
C PRO A 241 40.81 -1.47 24.47
N PRO A 242 41.39 -1.97 23.35
CA PRO A 242 40.98 -3.26 22.76
C PRO A 242 41.14 -4.37 23.80
N VAL A 243 40.00 -5.02 24.13
CA VAL A 243 40.07 -6.27 24.88
C VAL A 243 40.71 -7.27 23.96
N PRO A 244 41.86 -7.85 24.31
CA PRO A 244 42.53 -8.82 23.46
C PRO A 244 41.66 -10.05 23.34
N ASN A 245 41.23 -10.38 22.13
CA ASN A 245 40.49 -11.60 21.70
C ASN A 245 38.98 -11.44 21.33
N ASP A 246 38.48 -10.27 21.00
CA ASP A 246 37.14 -10.22 20.42
C ASP A 246 37.21 -9.91 18.91
N THR A 247 37.01 -10.96 18.09
CA THR A 247 37.05 -10.93 16.62
C THR A 247 35.71 -10.54 15.99
N THR A 248 34.80 -9.98 16.73
CA THR A 248 33.53 -9.48 16.20
C THR A 248 33.63 -7.98 15.92
N ASN A 249 33.82 -7.64 14.64
CA ASN A 249 33.57 -6.31 14.08
C ASN A 249 32.07 -5.91 14.18
N ALA A 250 31.47 -6.07 15.35
CA ALA A 250 30.22 -5.46 15.65
C ALA A 250 30.49 -3.98 15.92
N LEU A 251 29.81 -3.10 15.16
CA LEU A 251 29.69 -1.69 15.45
C LEU A 251 29.42 -1.52 16.96
N ASN A 252 30.44 -1.15 17.75
CA ASN A 252 30.30 -1.00 19.19
C ASN A 252 29.48 0.27 19.50
N SER A 253 28.22 0.23 19.10
CA SER A 253 27.17 1.20 19.40
C SER A 253 26.79 1.23 20.89
N GLN A 254 27.47 0.46 21.72
CA GLN A 254 27.24 0.38 23.17
C GLN A 254 27.70 1.62 23.92
N THR A 255 28.51 2.48 23.31
CA THR A 255 29.09 3.65 23.98
C THR A 255 28.07 4.77 24.22
N TYR A 256 27.11 4.93 23.31
CA TYR A 256 26.12 6.00 23.40
C TYR A 256 24.73 5.43 23.73
N LYS A 257 23.99 6.17 24.56
CA LYS A 257 22.58 5.90 24.87
C LYS A 257 21.66 6.73 23.99
N TYR A 258 22.09 7.96 23.66
CA TYR A 258 21.28 8.92 22.93
C TYR A 258 22.17 9.81 22.04
N ILE A 259 21.75 10.02 20.81
CA ILE A 259 22.42 10.88 19.82
C ILE A 259 21.38 11.91 19.37
N ASP A 260 21.69 13.19 19.57
CA ASP A 260 20.78 14.28 19.23
C ASP A 260 21.33 15.08 18.05
N LEU A 261 20.55 15.12 16.98
CA LEU A 261 20.81 15.83 15.73
C LEU A 261 19.93 17.07 15.55
N GLU A 262 19.11 17.45 16.52
CA GLU A 262 18.18 18.57 16.42
C GLU A 262 18.90 19.88 16.03
N TYR A 263 20.08 20.09 16.56
CA TYR A 263 20.85 21.31 16.33
C TYR A 263 21.72 21.25 15.07
N ASN A 264 21.64 22.26 14.21
CA ASN A 264 22.22 22.19 12.85
C ASN A 264 23.75 21.99 12.79
N ASN A 265 24.52 22.48 13.73
CA ASN A 265 25.99 22.50 13.65
C ASN A 265 26.68 21.65 14.72
N GLN A 266 25.94 20.87 15.48
CA GLN A 266 26.47 20.02 16.53
C GLN A 266 25.68 18.73 16.68
N ILE A 267 26.35 17.68 17.12
CA ILE A 267 25.77 16.41 17.50
C ILE A 267 26.02 16.26 19.00
N ILE A 268 24.95 16.16 19.78
CA ILE A 268 25.03 15.98 21.23
C ILE A 268 24.85 14.49 21.53
N CYS A 269 25.84 13.92 22.24
CA CYS A 269 25.81 12.49 22.57
C CYS A 269 25.80 12.28 24.08
N GLN A 270 24.86 11.45 24.55
CA GLN A 270 24.86 10.97 25.92
C GLN A 270 25.50 9.58 25.97
N ARG A 271 26.54 9.42 26.80
CA ARG A 271 27.17 8.11 27.03
C ARG A 271 26.33 7.25 27.97
N ARG A 272 26.46 5.96 27.83
CA ARG A 272 26.02 5.04 28.88
C ARG A 272 26.96 5.15 30.05
N THR A 273 26.42 5.43 31.22
CA THR A 273 27.13 5.24 32.49
C THR A 273 27.13 3.74 32.77
N SER A 274 28.30 3.11 32.78
CA SER A 274 28.44 1.76 33.35
C SER A 274 28.10 1.86 34.83
N LEU A 275 27.06 1.16 35.24
CA LEU A 275 26.76 0.90 36.65
C LEU A 275 27.76 -0.14 37.18
#